data_f023811a824eb723b25ec856c0166122
#
_entry.id   f023811a824eb723b25ec856c0166122
#
_cell.length_a   1.000
_cell.length_b   1.000
_cell.length_c   1.000
_cell.angle_alpha   90.00
_cell.angle_beta   90.00
_cell.angle_gamma   90.00
#
_symmetry.space_group_name_H-M   'P 1'
#
loop_
_entity.id
_entity.type
_entity.pdbx_description
1 polymer ?
#
loop_
_entity_poly.entity_id
_entity_poly.type
_entity_poly.pdbx_seq_one_letter_code
_entity_poly.pdbx_strand_id
1 'polypeptide(L)'
;MKFEEAFEIVDKAVRAEAGRHLNDVELMVLRGSCEGLTYDEMAQKSGYGVNYLKGDAGHKFWKLLSKALGEQVGKRNFQAALERAKGRFSVAGAESVQSAEALGTEKPDQDFYVERPPIEHNCCEEIKRPGALIRIKAPAKMGKTSLIGKILACADQQGYQTVLFNFLQAKEGSLKDLDNFLLWFCTNVGRRLQQDSNPEDYWNDSFSSTFSSNDKCTFYFEEHLLPKIDCPLVLALDNVDRVFEYPEEVRVNFFSLLRSWHEQAKNIEPWKKLRLVLAYSTEVYMPLNLNQSPFNVGLPTELPEFTTEQIKDLSKRRGLDWEEAKITKLMDMVGGHPYLVHKALIYMKNYPNAGLDNKLDKLDEFLQEAPTEAGLYDDVLREHLLILEQDKELAAAMKEVVDATEPVRLDWQKLFKLDSMGLLRLKENDVEPRCKLYRLYFQEHLKDI
;
A
#
# COMPACT_ATOMS: atom_id res chain seq x y z
N MET A 1 12.46 26.23 8.34
CA MET A 1 11.51 25.12 8.19
C MET A 1 12.24 23.95 7.57
N LYS A 2 12.16 22.75 8.15
CA LYS A 2 12.71 21.54 7.57
C LYS A 2 11.86 21.11 6.36
N PHE A 3 12.47 20.33 5.45
CA PHE A 3 11.76 19.89 4.23
C PHE A 3 10.48 19.12 4.55
N GLU A 4 10.51 18.22 5.53
CA GLU A 4 9.37 17.40 5.95
C GLU A 4 8.18 18.26 6.40
N GLU A 5 8.42 19.30 7.19
CA GLU A 5 7.37 20.23 7.62
C GLU A 5 6.82 21.05 6.44
N ALA A 6 7.68 21.48 5.53
CA ALA A 6 7.27 22.22 4.34
C ALA A 6 6.44 21.32 3.41
N PHE A 7 6.86 20.08 3.22
CA PHE A 7 6.17 19.09 2.39
C PHE A 7 4.75 18.84 2.87
N GLU A 8 4.54 18.57 4.17
CA GLU A 8 3.20 18.32 4.70
C GLU A 8 2.21 19.47 4.45
N ILE A 9 2.67 20.71 4.65
CA ILE A 9 1.81 21.89 4.45
C ILE A 9 1.53 22.11 2.97
N VAL A 10 2.54 22.00 2.11
CA VAL A 10 2.43 22.24 0.67
C VAL A 10 1.60 21.17 0.00
N ASP A 11 1.83 19.92 0.33
CA ASP A 11 1.09 18.79 -0.25
C ASP A 11 -0.40 18.84 0.14
N LYS A 12 -0.71 19.15 1.42
CA LYS A 12 -2.10 19.38 1.86
C LYS A 12 -2.75 20.54 1.11
N ALA A 13 -2.03 21.65 0.93
CA ALA A 13 -2.55 22.82 0.23
C ALA A 13 -2.79 22.54 -1.26
N VAL A 14 -1.84 21.89 -1.94
CA VAL A 14 -1.96 21.50 -3.36
C VAL A 14 -3.07 20.48 -3.55
N ARG A 15 -3.20 19.52 -2.65
CA ARG A 15 -4.28 18.54 -2.69
C ARG A 15 -5.66 19.19 -2.54
N ALA A 16 -5.82 20.15 -1.63
CA ALA A 16 -7.07 20.88 -1.46
C ALA A 16 -7.45 21.71 -2.69
N GLU A 17 -6.45 22.30 -3.39
CA GLU A 17 -6.68 23.19 -4.54
C GLU A 17 -6.76 22.45 -5.89
N ALA A 18 -5.87 21.45 -6.10
CA ALA A 18 -5.71 20.77 -7.38
C ALA A 18 -6.21 19.32 -7.39
N GLY A 19 -6.64 18.76 -6.22
CA GLY A 19 -7.14 17.40 -6.11
C GLY A 19 -6.06 16.31 -6.29
N ARG A 20 -4.78 16.68 -6.28
CA ARG A 20 -3.65 15.75 -6.48
C ARG A 20 -2.48 16.07 -5.54
N HIS A 21 -1.61 15.11 -5.35
CA HIS A 21 -0.33 15.32 -4.68
C HIS A 21 0.68 16.09 -5.53
N LEU A 22 1.77 16.51 -4.90
CA LEU A 22 2.93 17.06 -5.60
C LEU A 22 3.51 15.99 -6.54
N ASN A 23 3.84 16.38 -7.77
CA ASN A 23 4.61 15.54 -8.67
C ASN A 23 6.12 15.64 -8.36
N ASP A 24 6.93 14.74 -8.96
CA ASP A 24 8.36 14.63 -8.68
C ASP A 24 9.13 15.93 -8.92
N VAL A 25 8.76 16.67 -9.96
CA VAL A 25 9.42 17.95 -10.30
C VAL A 25 9.04 19.04 -9.29
N GLU A 26 7.78 19.09 -8.85
CA GLU A 26 7.30 20.02 -7.81
C GLU A 26 7.95 19.69 -6.46
N LEU A 27 8.05 18.40 -6.14
CA LEU A 27 8.71 17.88 -4.95
C LEU A 27 10.21 18.25 -4.94
N MET A 28 10.88 18.07 -6.07
CA MET A 28 12.29 18.44 -6.24
C MET A 28 12.50 19.96 -6.11
N VAL A 29 11.64 20.78 -6.71
CA VAL A 29 11.69 22.24 -6.59
C VAL A 29 11.48 22.67 -5.14
N LEU A 30 10.53 22.05 -4.43
CA LEU A 30 10.29 22.31 -3.00
C LEU A 30 11.50 21.93 -2.17
N ARG A 31 12.03 20.71 -2.34
CA ARG A 31 13.19 20.21 -1.59
C ARG A 31 14.41 21.09 -1.80
N GLY A 32 14.78 21.36 -3.06
CA GLY A 32 15.90 22.23 -3.37
C GLY A 32 15.72 23.66 -2.85
N SER A 33 14.48 24.14 -2.79
CA SER A 33 14.19 25.46 -2.19
C SER A 33 14.34 25.46 -0.68
N CYS A 34 13.97 24.38 0.01
CA CYS A 34 14.23 24.21 1.45
C CYS A 34 15.72 24.09 1.76
N GLU A 35 16.50 23.47 0.90
CA GLU A 35 17.96 23.35 1.00
C GLU A 35 18.71 24.64 0.59
N GLY A 36 18.01 25.67 0.12
CA GLY A 36 18.58 26.93 -0.31
C GLY A 36 19.27 26.89 -1.69
N LEU A 37 19.09 25.80 -2.47
CA LEU A 37 19.72 25.61 -3.76
C LEU A 37 19.16 26.58 -4.81
N THR A 38 20.01 27.04 -5.72
CA THR A 38 19.62 27.78 -6.94
C THR A 38 18.97 26.80 -7.94
N TYR A 39 18.29 27.32 -8.96
CA TYR A 39 17.76 26.45 -10.03
C TYR A 39 18.86 25.78 -10.85
N ASP A 40 20.02 26.44 -10.96
CA ASP A 40 21.19 25.88 -11.63
C ASP A 40 21.73 24.66 -10.86
N GLU A 41 21.83 24.75 -9.54
CA GLU A 41 22.27 23.65 -8.67
C GLU A 41 21.24 22.51 -8.64
N MET A 42 19.95 22.83 -8.64
CA MET A 42 18.87 21.83 -8.76
C MET A 42 18.96 21.08 -10.09
N ALA A 43 19.20 21.79 -11.20
CA ALA A 43 19.38 21.21 -12.52
C ALA A 43 20.58 20.25 -12.58
N GLN A 44 21.72 20.65 -12.01
CA GLN A 44 22.91 19.80 -11.95
C GLN A 44 22.69 18.50 -11.16
N LYS A 45 21.91 18.55 -10.07
CA LYS A 45 21.63 17.38 -9.22
C LYS A 45 20.55 16.46 -9.81
N SER A 46 19.64 16.97 -10.63
CA SER A 46 18.46 16.25 -11.08
C SER A 46 18.48 15.82 -12.56
N GLY A 47 19.42 16.34 -13.34
CA GLY A 47 19.46 16.09 -14.79
C GLY A 47 18.44 16.88 -15.62
N TYR A 48 17.58 17.70 -14.99
CA TYR A 48 16.64 18.57 -15.71
C TYR A 48 17.32 19.83 -16.24
N GLY A 49 16.83 20.38 -17.36
CA GLY A 49 17.33 21.63 -17.90
C GLY A 49 17.00 22.84 -17.02
N VAL A 50 17.98 23.74 -16.79
CA VAL A 50 17.82 24.98 -15.97
C VAL A 50 16.62 25.81 -16.43
N ASN A 51 16.47 25.99 -17.76
CA ASN A 51 15.36 26.76 -18.35
C ASN A 51 14.01 26.14 -18.08
N TYR A 52 13.92 24.80 -18.05
CA TYR A 52 12.70 24.08 -17.71
C TYR A 52 12.34 24.30 -16.23
N LEU A 53 13.29 24.11 -15.33
CA LEU A 53 13.06 24.27 -13.88
C LEU A 53 12.73 25.72 -13.50
N LYS A 54 13.40 26.69 -14.07
CA LYS A 54 13.22 28.11 -13.75
C LYS A 54 12.01 28.71 -14.47
N GLY A 55 11.85 28.42 -15.76
CA GLY A 55 10.89 29.08 -16.63
C GLY A 55 9.51 28.42 -16.68
N ASP A 56 9.45 27.10 -16.55
CA ASP A 56 8.18 26.35 -16.68
C ASP A 56 7.77 25.68 -15.36
N ALA A 57 8.47 24.67 -14.92
CA ALA A 57 8.08 23.86 -13.77
C ALA A 57 8.03 24.66 -12.46
N GLY A 58 9.08 25.43 -12.17
CA GLY A 58 9.12 26.26 -10.96
C GLY A 58 8.06 27.35 -10.98
N HIS A 59 7.83 27.98 -12.14
CA HIS A 59 6.78 29.02 -12.28
C HIS A 59 5.39 28.43 -12.04
N LYS A 60 5.08 27.29 -12.65
CA LYS A 60 3.80 26.57 -12.48
C LYS A 60 3.60 26.15 -11.03
N PHE A 61 4.62 25.59 -10.39
CA PHE A 61 4.58 25.17 -8.99
C PHE A 61 4.28 26.34 -8.04
N TRP A 62 5.02 27.45 -8.13
CA TRP A 62 4.77 28.62 -7.27
C TRP A 62 3.43 29.28 -7.53
N LYS A 63 2.95 29.26 -8.76
CA LYS A 63 1.61 29.74 -9.11
C LYS A 63 0.52 28.86 -8.50
N LEU A 64 0.67 27.53 -8.56
CA LEU A 64 -0.22 26.58 -7.93
C LEU A 64 -0.24 26.76 -6.40
N LEU A 65 0.93 26.86 -5.80
CA LEU A 65 1.06 27.07 -4.34
C LEU A 65 0.48 28.42 -3.90
N SER A 66 0.64 29.48 -4.71
CA SER A 66 0.03 30.78 -4.43
C SER A 66 -1.50 30.69 -4.40
N LYS A 67 -2.08 29.94 -5.33
CA LYS A 67 -3.53 29.71 -5.37
C LYS A 67 -4.00 28.88 -4.17
N ALA A 68 -3.27 27.83 -3.84
CA ALA A 68 -3.58 26.94 -2.75
C ALA A 68 -3.50 27.62 -1.36
N LEU A 69 -2.58 28.55 -1.18
CA LEU A 69 -2.41 29.30 0.07
C LEU A 69 -3.18 30.63 0.13
N GLY A 70 -3.76 31.07 -0.99
CA GLY A 70 -4.51 32.32 -1.09
C GLY A 70 -3.63 33.57 -0.95
N GLU A 71 -2.31 33.46 -1.17
CA GLU A 71 -1.35 34.56 -1.13
C GLU A 71 -0.24 34.34 -2.16
N GLN A 72 0.45 35.43 -2.56
CA GLN A 72 1.53 35.33 -3.56
C GLN A 72 2.75 34.63 -2.98
N VAL A 73 3.07 33.44 -3.47
CA VAL A 73 4.18 32.60 -3.01
C VAL A 73 5.20 32.39 -4.12
N GLY A 74 6.47 32.46 -3.77
CA GLY A 74 7.59 32.18 -4.67
C GLY A 74 8.77 31.66 -3.86
N LYS A 75 9.83 31.26 -4.55
CA LYS A 75 11.02 30.67 -3.93
C LYS A 75 11.62 31.48 -2.78
N ARG A 76 11.48 32.81 -2.77
CA ARG A 76 12.06 33.70 -1.74
C ARG A 76 11.23 33.85 -0.48
N ASN A 77 9.91 33.65 -0.55
CA ASN A 77 8.99 33.90 0.56
C ASN A 77 8.17 32.70 0.99
N PHE A 78 8.35 31.52 0.36
CA PHE A 78 7.53 30.34 0.63
C PHE A 78 7.59 29.89 2.10
N GLN A 79 8.75 29.94 2.75
CA GLN A 79 8.89 29.55 4.15
C GLN A 79 8.01 30.42 5.06
N ALA A 80 8.02 31.73 4.85
CA ALA A 80 7.18 32.66 5.63
C ALA A 80 5.68 32.48 5.32
N ALA A 81 5.31 32.13 4.07
CA ALA A 81 3.95 31.81 3.69
C ALA A 81 3.47 30.50 4.35
N LEU A 82 4.33 29.47 4.38
CA LEU A 82 4.02 28.21 5.04
C LEU A 82 3.90 28.34 6.57
N GLU A 83 4.72 29.16 7.22
CA GLU A 83 4.58 29.45 8.65
C GLU A 83 3.23 30.11 8.97
N ARG A 84 2.75 31.04 8.14
CA ARG A 84 1.42 31.63 8.31
C ARG A 84 0.29 30.63 8.06
N ALA A 85 0.49 29.72 7.10
CA ALA A 85 -0.47 28.67 6.77
C ALA A 85 -0.55 27.61 7.86
N LYS A 86 0.54 27.33 8.57
CA LYS A 86 0.61 26.36 9.68
C LYS A 86 -0.48 26.59 10.72
N GLY A 87 -0.76 27.86 11.06
CA GLY A 87 -1.84 28.24 11.99
C GLY A 87 -3.26 27.98 11.46
N ARG A 88 -3.48 28.08 10.16
CA ARG A 88 -4.79 27.87 9.54
C ARG A 88 -5.13 26.38 9.41
N PHE A 89 -4.14 25.55 9.20
CA PHE A 89 -4.31 24.09 9.09
C PHE A 89 -4.30 23.36 10.43
N SER A 90 -3.92 24.06 11.55
CA SER A 90 -3.93 23.48 12.90
C SER A 90 -5.23 23.76 13.69
N VAL A 91 -6.05 24.74 13.30
CA VAL A 91 -7.26 25.15 14.06
C VAL A 91 -8.56 24.53 13.53
N ALA A 92 -8.56 23.95 12.34
CA ALA A 92 -9.75 23.33 11.74
C ALA A 92 -9.86 21.80 11.99
N GLY A 93 -9.14 21.24 12.96
CA GLY A 93 -9.03 19.80 13.16
C GLY A 93 -8.90 19.32 14.60
N ALA A 94 -9.36 20.12 15.58
CA ALA A 94 -9.35 19.68 16.98
C ALA A 94 -10.74 19.24 17.43
N GLU A 95 -11.29 18.21 16.81
CA GLU A 95 -12.25 17.29 17.42
C GLU A 95 -12.36 16.06 16.51
N SER A 96 -11.96 14.90 17.05
CA SER A 96 -12.06 13.56 16.44
C SER A 96 -11.36 13.32 15.09
N VAL A 97 -10.05 13.14 15.08
CA VAL A 97 -9.34 12.10 14.26
C VAL A 97 -7.90 11.98 14.79
N GLN A 98 -7.68 11.29 15.85
CA GLN A 98 -6.38 10.70 16.15
C GLN A 98 -6.35 9.30 15.58
N SER A 99 -5.30 9.02 14.81
CA SER A 99 -4.91 7.73 14.25
C SER A 99 -5.46 7.39 12.85
N ALA A 100 -4.89 7.99 11.78
CA ALA A 100 -4.68 7.33 10.46
C ALA A 100 -4.03 8.25 9.40
N GLU A 101 -3.20 9.22 9.80
CA GLU A 101 -2.51 10.11 8.84
C GLU A 101 -0.99 9.94 8.93
N ALA A 102 -0.49 8.84 8.41
CA ALA A 102 0.89 8.76 7.93
C ALA A 102 0.95 7.71 6.81
N LEU A 103 1.32 8.16 5.65
CA LEU A 103 1.59 7.43 4.42
C LEU A 103 0.36 6.99 3.58
N GLY A 104 0.05 7.80 2.57
CA GLY A 104 -0.29 7.38 1.20
C GLY A 104 -1.33 6.29 0.96
N THR A 105 -2.12 5.93 1.95
CA THR A 105 -3.35 5.19 1.75
C THR A 105 -4.49 6.17 2.08
N GLU A 106 -5.21 6.64 1.05
CA GLU A 106 -6.58 7.09 1.27
C GLU A 106 -7.20 6.11 2.24
N LYS A 107 -7.85 6.61 3.33
CA LYS A 107 -8.78 5.76 4.09
C LYS A 107 -9.60 5.05 3.03
N PRO A 108 -9.62 3.70 3.00
CA PRO A 108 -10.47 3.01 2.03
C PRO A 108 -11.83 3.65 2.20
N ASP A 109 -12.31 4.28 1.13
CA ASP A 109 -13.60 4.97 1.13
C ASP A 109 -14.62 3.87 1.46
N GLN A 110 -14.97 3.75 2.74
CA GLN A 110 -15.74 2.61 3.26
C GLN A 110 -17.07 2.48 2.53
N ASP A 111 -17.56 3.60 1.98
CA ASP A 111 -18.78 3.63 1.20
C ASP A 111 -18.65 2.93 -0.16
N PHE A 112 -17.43 2.76 -0.66
CA PHE A 112 -17.14 2.11 -1.94
C PHE A 112 -16.40 0.78 -1.83
N TYR A 113 -16.27 0.23 -0.62
CA TYR A 113 -15.78 -1.12 -0.46
C TYR A 113 -16.72 -2.12 -1.17
N VAL A 114 -16.13 -3.05 -1.91
CA VAL A 114 -16.86 -4.12 -2.60
C VAL A 114 -16.66 -5.41 -1.82
N GLU A 115 -17.74 -5.91 -1.22
CA GLU A 115 -17.70 -7.18 -0.50
C GLU A 115 -17.53 -8.37 -1.46
N ARG A 116 -16.80 -9.36 -0.99
CA ARG A 116 -16.49 -10.60 -1.69
C ARG A 116 -16.92 -11.81 -0.86
N PRO A 117 -18.23 -12.00 -0.66
CA PRO A 117 -18.70 -13.10 0.15
C PRO A 117 -18.15 -14.46 -0.33
N PRO A 118 -17.81 -15.39 0.59
CA PRO A 118 -18.01 -15.31 2.04
C PRO A 118 -16.80 -14.77 2.83
N ILE A 119 -15.85 -14.09 2.19
CA ILE A 119 -14.52 -13.75 2.75
C ILE A 119 -14.66 -12.89 4.01
N GLU A 120 -15.37 -11.78 3.95
CA GLU A 120 -15.53 -10.85 5.06
C GLU A 120 -16.18 -11.53 6.26
N HIS A 121 -17.23 -12.28 6.01
CA HIS A 121 -17.92 -13.04 7.05
C HIS A 121 -17.00 -14.06 7.72
N ASN A 122 -16.26 -14.85 6.95
CA ASN A 122 -15.34 -15.85 7.47
C ASN A 122 -14.22 -15.22 8.31
N CYS A 123 -13.66 -14.10 7.86
CA CYS A 123 -12.66 -13.36 8.62
C CYS A 123 -13.23 -12.80 9.92
N CYS A 124 -14.45 -12.25 9.91
CA CYS A 124 -15.12 -11.75 11.11
C CYS A 124 -15.45 -12.87 12.10
N GLU A 125 -15.81 -14.05 11.65
CA GLU A 125 -16.04 -15.20 12.54
C GLU A 125 -14.72 -15.74 13.11
N GLU A 126 -13.67 -15.80 12.30
CA GLU A 126 -12.37 -16.27 12.74
C GLU A 126 -11.76 -15.37 13.81
N ILE A 127 -11.85 -14.01 13.63
CA ILE A 127 -11.24 -13.07 14.57
C ILE A 127 -11.85 -13.14 15.99
N LYS A 128 -13.04 -13.71 16.15
CA LYS A 128 -13.67 -13.93 17.46
C LYS A 128 -12.99 -15.07 18.23
N ARG A 129 -12.30 -15.98 17.54
CA ARG A 129 -11.65 -17.13 18.18
C ARG A 129 -10.39 -16.71 18.92
N PRO A 130 -10.17 -17.20 20.16
CA PRO A 130 -8.91 -16.98 20.86
C PRO A 130 -7.71 -17.45 20.06
N GLY A 131 -6.67 -16.62 19.97
CA GLY A 131 -5.45 -16.96 19.23
C GLY A 131 -5.60 -17.05 17.71
N ALA A 132 -6.66 -16.49 17.13
CA ALA A 132 -6.90 -16.53 15.69
C ALA A 132 -5.70 -15.99 14.89
N LEU A 133 -5.46 -16.62 13.73
CA LEU A 133 -4.50 -16.16 12.72
C LEU A 133 -5.20 -16.16 11.36
N ILE A 134 -5.32 -14.98 10.75
CA ILE A 134 -5.85 -14.79 9.39
C ILE A 134 -4.70 -14.42 8.47
N ARG A 135 -4.62 -15.07 7.32
CA ARG A 135 -3.59 -14.83 6.29
C ARG A 135 -4.25 -14.36 5.01
N ILE A 136 -4.09 -13.07 4.70
CA ILE A 136 -4.63 -12.45 3.50
C ILE A 136 -3.55 -12.47 2.42
N LYS A 137 -3.77 -13.27 1.40
CA LYS A 137 -2.90 -13.35 0.22
C LYS A 137 -3.61 -12.77 -0.99
N ALA A 138 -2.98 -11.85 -1.68
CA ALA A 138 -3.40 -11.38 -2.99
C ALA A 138 -2.28 -10.60 -3.67
N PRO A 139 -2.23 -10.50 -4.99
CA PRO A 139 -1.33 -9.60 -5.70
C PRO A 139 -1.41 -8.16 -5.23
N ALA A 140 -0.48 -7.32 -5.67
CA ALA A 140 -0.50 -5.89 -5.36
C ALA A 140 -1.82 -5.23 -5.78
N LYS A 141 -2.28 -4.24 -5.01
CA LYS A 141 -3.47 -3.42 -5.33
C LYS A 141 -4.81 -4.18 -5.44
N MET A 142 -4.89 -5.42 -4.93
CA MET A 142 -6.12 -6.24 -4.92
C MET A 142 -7.07 -5.97 -3.73
N GLY A 143 -6.72 -5.04 -2.84
CA GLY A 143 -7.58 -4.63 -1.72
C GLY A 143 -7.30 -5.34 -0.39
N LYS A 144 -6.07 -5.86 -0.16
CA LYS A 144 -5.65 -6.47 1.12
C LYS A 144 -5.85 -5.53 2.31
N THR A 145 -5.33 -4.32 2.22
CA THR A 145 -5.46 -3.27 3.25
C THR A 145 -6.92 -2.91 3.51
N SER A 146 -7.76 -2.90 2.47
CA SER A 146 -9.20 -2.62 2.60
C SER A 146 -9.91 -3.74 3.37
N LEU A 147 -9.57 -5.02 3.13
CA LEU A 147 -10.09 -6.13 3.90
C LEU A 147 -9.60 -6.09 5.35
N ILE A 148 -8.32 -5.75 5.62
CA ILE A 148 -7.85 -5.50 6.98
C ILE A 148 -8.74 -4.45 7.66
N GLY A 149 -9.03 -3.34 7.01
CA GLY A 149 -9.92 -2.30 7.56
C GLY A 149 -11.30 -2.84 7.94
N LYS A 150 -11.89 -3.74 7.15
CA LYS A 150 -13.17 -4.40 7.48
C LYS A 150 -13.04 -5.35 8.68
N ILE A 151 -11.96 -6.12 8.76
CA ILE A 151 -11.69 -7.01 9.91
C ILE A 151 -11.50 -6.21 11.18
N LEU A 152 -10.74 -5.11 11.15
CA LEU A 152 -10.53 -4.23 12.30
C LEU A 152 -11.85 -3.56 12.73
N ALA A 153 -12.67 -3.07 11.79
CA ALA A 153 -13.99 -2.52 12.11
C ALA A 153 -14.91 -3.57 12.75
N CYS A 154 -14.86 -4.82 12.31
CA CYS A 154 -15.58 -5.93 12.94
C CYS A 154 -15.08 -6.19 14.37
N ALA A 155 -13.77 -6.16 14.60
CA ALA A 155 -13.15 -6.32 15.92
C ALA A 155 -13.52 -5.17 16.87
N ASP A 156 -13.48 -3.93 16.38
CA ASP A 156 -13.89 -2.74 17.15
C ASP A 156 -15.35 -2.83 17.62
N GLN A 157 -16.26 -3.34 16.76
CA GLN A 157 -17.66 -3.59 17.13
C GLN A 157 -17.83 -4.63 18.23
N GLN A 158 -16.86 -5.53 18.40
CA GLN A 158 -16.81 -6.51 19.49
C GLN A 158 -16.12 -5.97 20.76
N GLY A 159 -15.68 -4.70 20.75
CA GLY A 159 -14.95 -4.08 21.85
C GLY A 159 -13.50 -4.54 21.98
N TYR A 160 -12.90 -5.04 20.89
CA TYR A 160 -11.49 -5.45 20.86
C TYR A 160 -10.60 -4.24 20.62
N GLN A 161 -9.39 -4.24 21.15
CA GLN A 161 -8.37 -3.29 20.74
C GLN A 161 -7.77 -3.72 19.40
N THR A 162 -7.46 -2.73 18.55
CA THR A 162 -6.95 -2.97 17.21
C THR A 162 -5.65 -2.20 16.96
N VAL A 163 -4.68 -2.85 16.34
CA VAL A 163 -3.43 -2.23 15.89
C VAL A 163 -3.21 -2.61 14.44
N LEU A 164 -3.14 -1.61 13.58
CA LEU A 164 -2.65 -1.76 12.21
C LEU A 164 -1.16 -1.38 12.15
N PHE A 165 -0.33 -2.34 11.78
CA PHE A 165 1.10 -2.17 11.60
C PHE A 165 1.47 -2.37 10.13
N ASN A 166 2.07 -1.35 9.50
CA ASN A 166 2.45 -1.41 8.09
C ASN A 166 3.98 -1.40 7.95
N PHE A 167 4.54 -2.45 7.35
CA PHE A 167 5.99 -2.60 7.18
C PHE A 167 6.60 -1.63 6.17
N LEU A 168 5.82 -0.95 5.33
CA LEU A 168 6.31 0.14 4.48
C LEU A 168 6.83 1.36 5.29
N GLN A 169 6.49 1.45 6.57
CA GLN A 169 6.97 2.52 7.47
C GLN A 169 8.41 2.29 7.99
N ALA A 170 8.96 1.12 7.77
CA ALA A 170 10.32 0.81 8.19
C ALA A 170 11.34 1.60 7.35
N LYS A 171 12.29 2.27 8.02
CA LYS A 171 13.39 2.97 7.32
C LYS A 171 14.34 1.92 6.72
N GLU A 172 14.61 2.03 5.43
CA GLU A 172 15.62 1.23 4.77
C GLU A 172 16.98 1.38 5.48
N GLY A 173 17.62 0.24 5.75
CA GLY A 173 18.99 0.18 6.27
C GLY A 173 19.17 0.30 7.79
N SER A 174 18.16 0.74 8.56
CA SER A 174 18.30 0.89 10.02
C SER A 174 17.95 -0.37 10.82
N LEU A 175 17.32 -1.36 10.22
CA LEU A 175 16.78 -2.55 10.88
C LEU A 175 17.43 -3.85 10.35
N LYS A 176 18.77 -3.83 10.19
CA LYS A 176 19.51 -4.97 9.60
C LYS A 176 19.80 -6.10 10.56
N ASP A 177 19.75 -5.86 11.86
CA ASP A 177 19.90 -6.87 12.89
C ASP A 177 18.57 -7.14 13.59
N LEU A 178 18.45 -8.34 14.16
CA LEU A 178 17.23 -8.84 14.76
C LEU A 178 16.82 -8.05 16.02
N ASP A 179 17.77 -7.65 16.85
CA ASP A 179 17.51 -6.90 18.08
C ASP A 179 16.87 -5.54 17.77
N ASN A 180 17.47 -4.76 16.87
CA ASN A 180 16.94 -3.45 16.47
C ASN A 180 15.58 -3.60 15.76
N PHE A 181 15.40 -4.64 14.95
CA PHE A 181 14.13 -4.90 14.28
C PHE A 181 13.01 -5.20 15.28
N LEU A 182 13.24 -6.12 16.23
CA LEU A 182 12.23 -6.49 17.20
C LEU A 182 11.95 -5.38 18.23
N LEU A 183 12.99 -4.65 18.66
CA LEU A 183 12.82 -3.46 19.51
C LEU A 183 11.97 -2.39 18.80
N TRP A 184 12.25 -2.09 17.53
CA TRP A 184 11.44 -1.18 16.72
C TRP A 184 9.99 -1.64 16.59
N PHE A 185 9.79 -2.94 16.36
CA PHE A 185 8.45 -3.55 16.28
C PHE A 185 7.69 -3.38 17.60
N CYS A 186 8.27 -3.79 18.72
CA CYS A 186 7.68 -3.65 20.06
C CYS A 186 7.33 -2.20 20.41
N THR A 187 8.28 -1.29 20.15
CA THR A 187 8.09 0.15 20.41
C THR A 187 6.90 0.71 19.63
N ASN A 188 6.78 0.35 18.35
CA ASN A 188 5.68 0.85 17.53
C ASN A 188 4.32 0.23 17.90
N VAL A 189 4.27 -1.03 18.29
CA VAL A 189 3.04 -1.67 18.77
C VAL A 189 2.62 -1.05 20.10
N GLY A 190 3.53 -0.90 21.07
CA GLY A 190 3.26 -0.28 22.36
C GLY A 190 2.72 1.16 22.25
N ARG A 191 3.34 1.97 21.38
CA ARG A 191 2.88 3.35 21.10
C ARG A 191 1.47 3.40 20.55
N ARG A 192 1.10 2.49 19.62
CA ARG A 192 -0.25 2.44 19.04
C ARG A 192 -1.30 2.01 20.06
N LEU A 193 -0.90 1.22 21.04
CA LEU A 193 -1.75 0.82 22.16
C LEU A 193 -1.79 1.86 23.29
N GLN A 194 -1.07 2.99 23.13
CA GLN A 194 -0.96 4.07 24.14
C GLN A 194 -0.49 3.54 25.51
N GLN A 195 0.35 2.50 25.50
CA GLN A 195 0.91 1.94 26.73
C GLN A 195 2.17 2.70 27.15
N ASP A 196 2.19 3.13 28.42
CA ASP A 196 3.39 3.68 29.08
C ASP A 196 4.37 2.53 29.35
N SER A 197 5.02 2.04 28.33
CA SER A 197 5.97 0.95 28.43
C SER A 197 7.21 1.27 27.62
N ASN A 198 8.36 1.06 28.25
CA ASN A 198 9.64 1.17 27.57
C ASN A 198 10.12 -0.24 27.20
N PRO A 199 9.98 -0.67 25.90
CA PRO A 199 10.50 -1.97 25.48
C PRO A 199 12.01 -2.11 25.73
N GLU A 200 12.76 -1.00 25.82
CA GLU A 200 14.21 -1.00 26.08
C GLU A 200 14.58 -1.68 27.40
N ASP A 201 13.64 -1.78 28.37
CA ASP A 201 13.87 -2.49 29.63
C ASP A 201 14.16 -3.98 29.41
N TYR A 202 13.64 -4.57 28.32
CA TYR A 202 13.90 -5.95 27.90
C TYR A 202 15.16 -6.08 27.03
N TRP A 203 15.73 -4.98 26.56
CA TRP A 203 16.96 -4.92 25.74
C TRP A 203 18.16 -4.38 26.48
N ASN A 204 18.12 -4.27 27.82
CA ASN A 204 19.27 -3.89 28.64
C ASN A 204 20.33 -5.00 28.75
N ASP A 205 21.52 -4.66 29.21
CA ASP A 205 22.67 -5.56 29.27
C ASP A 205 22.41 -6.85 30.09
N SER A 206 21.61 -6.76 31.16
CA SER A 206 21.27 -7.91 32.02
C SER A 206 20.41 -8.94 31.29
N PHE A 207 19.45 -8.49 30.49
CA PHE A 207 18.60 -9.34 29.63
C PHE A 207 19.36 -9.86 28.41
N SER A 208 20.16 -9.00 27.78
CA SER A 208 20.87 -9.31 26.54
C SER A 208 21.92 -10.42 26.68
N SER A 209 22.46 -10.66 27.89
CA SER A 209 23.41 -11.74 28.14
C SER A 209 22.78 -13.13 28.30
N THR A 210 21.45 -13.19 28.53
CA THR A 210 20.76 -14.43 28.92
C THR A 210 19.69 -14.88 27.91
N PHE A 211 19.01 -13.93 27.28
CA PHE A 211 17.85 -14.20 26.44
C PHE A 211 18.07 -13.80 24.97
N SER A 212 17.51 -14.61 24.06
CA SER A 212 17.51 -14.26 22.63
C SER A 212 16.61 -13.08 22.34
N SER A 213 16.79 -12.45 21.15
CA SER A 213 15.94 -11.35 20.70
C SER A 213 14.47 -11.74 20.62
N ASN A 214 14.17 -12.98 20.25
CA ASN A 214 12.81 -13.52 20.22
C ASN A 214 12.22 -13.67 21.62
N ASP A 215 13.02 -14.09 22.61
CA ASP A 215 12.59 -14.19 24.01
C ASP A 215 12.23 -12.81 24.57
N LYS A 216 13.09 -11.81 24.35
CA LYS A 216 12.86 -10.42 24.77
C LYS A 216 11.53 -9.88 24.21
N CYS A 217 11.30 -10.06 22.91
CA CYS A 217 10.07 -9.65 22.28
C CYS A 217 8.84 -10.40 22.83
N THR A 218 8.98 -11.70 23.08
CA THR A 218 7.91 -12.53 23.66
C THR A 218 7.58 -12.08 25.08
N PHE A 219 8.59 -11.88 25.94
CA PHE A 219 8.40 -11.39 27.32
C PHE A 219 7.76 -10.01 27.36
N TYR A 220 8.17 -9.09 26.47
CA TYR A 220 7.52 -7.80 26.38
C TYR A 220 6.01 -7.90 26.09
N PHE A 221 5.60 -8.78 25.18
CA PHE A 221 4.18 -9.02 24.90
C PHE A 221 3.48 -9.74 26.06
N GLU A 222 4.09 -10.83 26.59
CA GLU A 222 3.46 -11.72 27.57
C GLU A 222 3.35 -11.10 28.96
N GLU A 223 4.38 -10.39 29.41
CA GLU A 223 4.45 -9.84 30.76
C GLU A 223 3.96 -8.39 30.82
N HIS A 224 4.02 -7.66 29.70
CA HIS A 224 3.79 -6.23 29.72
C HIS A 224 2.59 -5.77 28.87
N LEU A 225 2.51 -6.14 27.59
CA LEU A 225 1.43 -5.67 26.73
C LEU A 225 0.10 -6.37 26.99
N LEU A 226 0.08 -7.70 26.86
CA LEU A 226 -1.16 -8.49 26.93
C LEU A 226 -1.84 -8.46 28.30
N PRO A 227 -1.11 -8.46 29.45
CA PRO A 227 -1.75 -8.33 30.78
C PRO A 227 -2.44 -6.99 31.01
N LYS A 228 -1.92 -5.91 30.43
CA LYS A 228 -2.49 -4.55 30.59
C LYS A 228 -3.72 -4.28 29.73
N ILE A 229 -4.05 -5.17 28.83
CA ILE A 229 -5.21 -5.08 27.95
C ILE A 229 -6.32 -5.97 28.51
N ASP A 230 -7.48 -5.38 28.87
CA ASP A 230 -8.61 -6.12 29.44
C ASP A 230 -9.45 -6.86 28.39
N CYS A 231 -9.28 -6.54 27.11
CA CYS A 231 -10.01 -7.12 25.98
C CYS A 231 -9.05 -7.83 25.00
N PRO A 232 -9.56 -8.58 24.04
CA PRO A 232 -8.74 -9.12 22.96
C PRO A 232 -8.05 -8.04 22.12
N LEU A 233 -6.83 -8.34 21.65
CA LEU A 233 -6.04 -7.49 20.76
C LEU A 233 -5.98 -8.09 19.37
N VAL A 234 -6.37 -7.33 18.36
CA VAL A 234 -6.15 -7.67 16.94
C VAL A 234 -4.93 -6.90 16.44
N LEU A 235 -3.85 -7.61 16.19
CA LEU A 235 -2.63 -7.08 15.57
C LEU A 235 -2.63 -7.43 14.09
N ALA A 236 -2.95 -6.45 13.25
CA ALA A 236 -2.92 -6.59 11.80
C ALA A 236 -1.58 -6.09 11.26
N LEU A 237 -0.88 -6.95 10.55
CA LEU A 237 0.43 -6.73 9.92
C LEU A 237 0.22 -6.65 8.42
N ASP A 238 0.32 -5.44 7.86
CA ASP A 238 0.19 -5.19 6.43
C ASP A 238 1.55 -5.09 5.75
N ASN A 239 1.62 -5.52 4.48
CA ASN A 239 2.84 -5.60 3.68
C ASN A 239 3.95 -6.42 4.36
N VAL A 240 3.59 -7.58 4.93
CA VAL A 240 4.51 -8.46 5.66
C VAL A 240 5.60 -9.01 4.73
N ASP A 241 5.34 -9.05 3.44
CA ASP A 241 6.30 -9.41 2.38
C ASP A 241 7.53 -8.49 2.35
N ARG A 242 7.43 -7.25 2.85
CA ARG A 242 8.62 -6.37 3.00
C ARG A 242 9.67 -6.95 3.96
N VAL A 243 9.27 -7.80 4.91
CA VAL A 243 10.23 -8.46 5.81
C VAL A 243 11.17 -9.40 5.05
N PHE A 244 10.77 -9.87 3.86
CA PHE A 244 11.64 -10.72 3.03
C PHE A 244 12.84 -9.98 2.43
N GLU A 245 12.85 -8.67 2.43
CA GLU A 245 13.98 -7.84 2.00
C GLU A 245 15.07 -7.71 3.07
N TYR A 246 14.76 -8.11 4.33
CA TYR A 246 15.70 -8.09 5.44
C TYR A 246 16.62 -9.33 5.43
N PRO A 247 17.75 -9.29 6.18
CA PRO A 247 18.64 -10.44 6.34
C PRO A 247 17.91 -11.71 6.76
N GLU A 248 18.45 -12.87 6.38
CA GLU A 248 17.83 -14.18 6.66
C GLU A 248 17.53 -14.38 8.14
N GLU A 249 18.44 -13.95 9.02
CA GLU A 249 18.26 -14.03 10.47
C GLU A 249 16.99 -13.30 10.92
N VAL A 250 16.74 -12.07 10.43
CA VAL A 250 15.55 -11.29 10.76
C VAL A 250 14.30 -11.99 10.25
N ARG A 251 14.31 -12.41 8.98
CA ARG A 251 13.14 -13.06 8.34
C ARG A 251 12.73 -14.33 9.07
N VAL A 252 13.69 -15.23 9.27
CA VAL A 252 13.42 -16.55 9.88
C VAL A 252 12.93 -16.38 11.31
N ASN A 253 13.61 -15.56 12.10
CA ASN A 253 13.25 -15.37 13.50
C ASN A 253 11.91 -14.66 13.67
N PHE A 254 11.63 -13.60 12.90
CA PHE A 254 10.36 -12.89 13.00
C PHE A 254 9.16 -13.76 12.63
N PHE A 255 9.24 -14.51 11.54
CA PHE A 255 8.13 -15.40 11.17
C PHE A 255 7.97 -16.57 12.12
N SER A 256 9.08 -17.13 12.63
CA SER A 256 9.04 -18.17 13.68
C SER A 256 8.40 -17.64 14.97
N LEU A 257 8.66 -16.37 15.31
CA LEU A 257 8.06 -15.70 16.46
C LEU A 257 6.53 -15.60 16.32
N LEU A 258 6.03 -15.10 15.19
CA LEU A 258 4.58 -15.03 14.93
C LEU A 258 3.92 -16.41 14.97
N ARG A 259 4.59 -17.42 14.43
CA ARG A 259 4.14 -18.80 14.50
C ARG A 259 4.07 -19.30 15.93
N SER A 260 5.11 -19.05 16.74
CA SER A 260 5.17 -19.43 18.14
C SER A 260 4.03 -18.80 18.95
N TRP A 261 3.74 -17.53 18.76
CA TRP A 261 2.64 -16.85 19.45
C TRP A 261 1.27 -17.45 19.12
N HIS A 262 1.03 -17.79 17.86
CA HIS A 262 -0.20 -18.48 17.46
C HIS A 262 -0.32 -19.87 18.13
N GLU A 263 0.78 -20.62 18.25
CA GLU A 263 0.78 -21.93 18.93
C GLU A 263 0.61 -21.79 20.45
N GLN A 264 1.25 -20.80 21.07
CA GLN A 264 1.10 -20.52 22.51
C GLN A 264 -0.34 -20.15 22.88
N ALA A 265 -1.05 -19.47 22.00
CA ALA A 265 -2.44 -19.08 22.21
C ALA A 265 -3.40 -20.27 22.41
N LYS A 266 -2.99 -21.49 22.07
CA LYS A 266 -3.77 -22.70 22.33
C LYS A 266 -3.83 -23.04 23.82
N ASN A 267 -2.76 -22.73 24.59
CA ASN A 267 -2.56 -23.25 25.95
C ASN A 267 -2.28 -22.15 26.98
N ILE A 268 -1.76 -20.98 26.60
CA ILE A 268 -1.28 -19.93 27.50
C ILE A 268 -2.25 -18.75 27.48
N GLU A 269 -2.79 -18.40 28.66
CA GLU A 269 -3.87 -17.40 28.78
C GLU A 269 -3.53 -16.00 28.21
N PRO A 270 -2.37 -15.38 28.47
CA PRO A 270 -2.08 -14.07 27.87
C PRO A 270 -2.18 -14.08 26.34
N TRP A 271 -1.68 -15.14 25.71
CA TRP A 271 -1.68 -15.28 24.25
C TRP A 271 -3.06 -15.54 23.65
N LYS A 272 -4.02 -16.07 24.42
CA LYS A 272 -5.41 -16.19 23.96
C LYS A 272 -6.08 -14.84 23.69
N LYS A 273 -5.53 -13.74 24.19
CA LYS A 273 -5.99 -12.39 23.87
C LYS A 273 -5.49 -11.91 22.50
N LEU A 274 -4.38 -12.43 21.98
CA LEU A 274 -3.82 -12.00 20.71
C LEU A 274 -4.52 -12.67 19.53
N ARG A 275 -4.85 -11.87 18.50
CA ARG A 275 -5.29 -12.28 17.17
C ARG A 275 -4.36 -11.65 16.15
N LEU A 276 -3.91 -12.43 15.20
CA LEU A 276 -3.00 -11.99 14.15
C LEU A 276 -3.72 -11.94 12.80
N VAL A 277 -3.52 -10.86 12.06
CA VAL A 277 -3.93 -10.73 10.66
C VAL A 277 -2.69 -10.39 9.85
N LEU A 278 -2.27 -11.26 8.93
CA LEU A 278 -1.10 -11.08 8.09
C LEU A 278 -1.54 -10.83 6.66
N ALA A 279 -1.15 -9.70 6.04
CA ALA A 279 -1.39 -9.43 4.63
C ALA A 279 -0.07 -9.33 3.86
N TYR A 280 -0.01 -10.06 2.75
CA TYR A 280 1.21 -10.19 1.92
C TYR A 280 0.87 -10.42 0.45
N SER A 281 1.76 -9.98 -0.44
CA SER A 281 1.60 -10.15 -1.89
C SER A 281 2.50 -11.22 -2.48
N THR A 282 3.61 -11.54 -1.85
CA THR A 282 4.57 -12.50 -2.37
C THR A 282 4.59 -13.76 -1.50
N GLU A 283 4.43 -14.93 -2.10
CA GLU A 283 4.91 -16.15 -1.48
C GLU A 283 6.40 -16.26 -1.79
N VAL A 284 7.24 -15.75 -0.93
CA VAL A 284 8.64 -16.11 -1.00
C VAL A 284 8.74 -17.57 -0.59
N TYR A 285 9.21 -18.41 -1.53
CA TYR A 285 9.71 -19.73 -1.19
C TYR A 285 10.92 -19.53 -0.26
N MET A 286 10.62 -19.39 1.01
CA MET A 286 11.67 -19.54 2.00
C MET A 286 11.82 -21.02 2.32
N PRO A 287 13.03 -21.52 2.45
CA PRO A 287 13.26 -22.78 3.13
C PRO A 287 13.03 -22.59 4.65
N LEU A 288 11.90 -21.98 5.03
CA LEU A 288 11.39 -22.07 6.38
C LEU A 288 10.95 -23.50 6.57
N ASN A 289 11.49 -24.10 7.62
CA ASN A 289 10.96 -25.36 8.10
C ASN A 289 9.44 -25.21 8.23
N LEU A 290 8.65 -26.11 7.66
CA LEU A 290 7.18 -26.05 7.66
C LEU A 290 6.60 -25.74 9.05
N ASN A 291 7.28 -26.16 10.11
CA ASN A 291 6.89 -25.93 11.50
C ASN A 291 7.22 -24.52 12.03
N GLN A 292 7.97 -23.71 11.30
CA GLN A 292 8.40 -22.37 11.71
C GLN A 292 7.68 -21.27 10.94
N SER A 293 6.93 -21.60 9.88
CA SER A 293 6.24 -20.64 9.04
C SER A 293 4.83 -20.34 9.54
N PRO A 294 4.43 -19.08 9.71
CA PRO A 294 3.04 -18.72 9.99
C PRO A 294 2.14 -18.87 8.77
N PHE A 295 2.72 -19.06 7.57
CA PHE A 295 1.98 -19.08 6.31
C PHE A 295 1.30 -20.42 5.99
N ASN A 296 1.42 -21.43 6.82
CA ASN A 296 0.77 -22.74 6.65
C ASN A 296 -0.26 -23.06 7.75
N VAL A 297 -0.59 -22.09 8.61
CA VAL A 297 -1.57 -22.23 9.70
C VAL A 297 -2.59 -21.10 9.69
N GLY A 298 -3.64 -21.24 10.51
CA GLY A 298 -4.71 -20.27 10.58
C GLY A 298 -5.62 -20.28 9.35
N LEU A 299 -6.44 -19.26 9.18
CA LEU A 299 -7.39 -19.11 8.08
C LEU A 299 -6.70 -18.54 6.84
N PRO A 300 -6.54 -19.31 5.75
CA PRO A 300 -6.08 -18.76 4.48
C PRO A 300 -7.22 -17.97 3.82
N THR A 301 -6.91 -16.77 3.37
CA THR A 301 -7.86 -15.86 2.72
C THR A 301 -7.25 -15.31 1.44
N GLU A 302 -7.79 -15.71 0.31
CA GLU A 302 -7.40 -15.19 -1.01
C GLU A 302 -8.45 -14.20 -1.51
N LEU A 303 -7.99 -13.10 -2.12
CA LEU A 303 -8.87 -12.09 -2.66
C LEU A 303 -9.05 -12.28 -4.17
N PRO A 304 -10.25 -12.65 -4.63
CA PRO A 304 -10.55 -12.73 -6.05
C PRO A 304 -10.70 -11.34 -6.67
N GLU A 305 -10.64 -11.28 -7.98
CA GLU A 305 -11.06 -10.13 -8.78
C GLU A 305 -12.56 -9.86 -8.61
N PHE A 306 -12.98 -8.64 -8.93
CA PHE A 306 -14.40 -8.29 -8.94
C PHE A 306 -15.15 -8.99 -10.08
N THR A 307 -16.37 -9.42 -9.79
CA THR A 307 -17.30 -9.94 -10.80
C THR A 307 -17.99 -8.79 -11.53
N THR A 308 -18.62 -9.10 -12.64
CA THR A 308 -19.44 -8.15 -13.42
C THR A 308 -20.51 -7.48 -12.56
N GLU A 309 -21.20 -8.28 -11.71
CA GLU A 309 -22.25 -7.80 -10.80
C GLU A 309 -21.69 -6.84 -9.74
N GLN A 310 -20.51 -7.14 -9.19
CA GLN A 310 -19.83 -6.28 -8.21
C GLN A 310 -19.41 -4.95 -8.84
N ILE A 311 -18.90 -4.97 -10.07
CA ILE A 311 -18.54 -3.74 -10.80
C ILE A 311 -19.79 -2.94 -11.14
N LYS A 312 -20.89 -3.58 -11.51
CA LYS A 312 -22.18 -2.93 -11.78
C LYS A 312 -22.72 -2.23 -10.52
N ASP A 313 -22.70 -2.92 -9.38
CA ASP A 313 -23.08 -2.32 -8.11
C ASP A 313 -22.19 -1.14 -7.73
N LEU A 314 -20.87 -1.29 -7.86
CA LEU A 314 -19.90 -0.23 -7.58
C LEU A 314 -20.10 1.00 -8.48
N SER A 315 -20.34 0.78 -9.79
CA SER A 315 -20.61 1.88 -10.74
C SER A 315 -21.86 2.66 -10.34
N LYS A 316 -22.92 1.96 -9.96
CA LYS A 316 -24.16 2.56 -9.50
C LYS A 316 -23.99 3.36 -8.20
N ARG A 317 -23.28 2.81 -7.20
CA ARG A 317 -22.95 3.52 -5.95
C ARG A 317 -22.13 4.79 -6.22
N ARG A 318 -21.31 4.82 -7.27
CA ARG A 318 -20.56 6.02 -7.70
C ARG A 318 -21.40 7.00 -8.56
N GLY A 319 -22.66 6.71 -8.80
CA GLY A 319 -23.56 7.54 -9.60
C GLY A 319 -23.33 7.39 -11.11
N LEU A 320 -22.73 6.28 -11.55
CA LEU A 320 -22.60 5.90 -12.95
C LEU A 320 -23.65 4.81 -13.22
N ASP A 321 -24.71 5.17 -13.92
CA ASP A 321 -25.74 4.18 -14.31
C ASP A 321 -25.28 3.47 -15.60
N TRP A 322 -24.33 2.55 -15.44
CA TRP A 322 -23.73 1.81 -16.56
C TRP A 322 -24.52 0.57 -16.88
N GLU A 323 -24.87 0.44 -18.16
CA GLU A 323 -25.40 -0.81 -18.72
C GLU A 323 -24.30 -1.88 -18.79
N GLU A 324 -24.72 -3.13 -18.86
CA GLU A 324 -23.85 -4.30 -18.89
C GLU A 324 -22.79 -4.23 -20.01
N ALA A 325 -23.16 -3.70 -21.17
CA ALA A 325 -22.23 -3.53 -22.30
C ALA A 325 -21.01 -2.65 -21.95
N LYS A 326 -21.18 -1.59 -21.15
CA LYS A 326 -20.06 -0.73 -20.70
C LYS A 326 -19.18 -1.43 -19.68
N ILE A 327 -19.80 -2.19 -18.78
CA ILE A 327 -19.08 -2.97 -17.77
C ILE A 327 -18.25 -4.05 -18.46
N THR A 328 -18.82 -4.74 -19.44
CA THR A 328 -18.10 -5.75 -20.24
C THR A 328 -16.89 -5.13 -20.95
N LYS A 329 -17.04 -3.97 -21.61
CA LYS A 329 -15.93 -3.27 -22.24
C LYS A 329 -14.81 -2.92 -21.26
N LEU A 330 -15.16 -2.43 -20.05
CA LEU A 330 -14.17 -2.15 -19.02
C LEU A 330 -13.47 -3.43 -18.56
N MET A 331 -14.24 -4.49 -18.30
CA MET A 331 -13.69 -5.78 -17.87
C MET A 331 -12.81 -6.43 -18.92
N ASP A 332 -13.13 -6.29 -20.20
CA ASP A 332 -12.27 -6.78 -21.30
C ASP A 332 -10.89 -6.09 -21.28
N MET A 333 -10.82 -4.82 -20.89
CA MET A 333 -9.56 -4.07 -20.82
C MET A 333 -8.79 -4.31 -19.53
N VAL A 334 -9.43 -4.17 -18.36
CA VAL A 334 -8.74 -4.14 -17.05
C VAL A 334 -9.00 -5.39 -16.20
N GLY A 335 -9.82 -6.34 -16.68
CA GLY A 335 -10.31 -7.46 -15.88
C GLY A 335 -11.18 -6.98 -14.73
N GLY A 336 -11.31 -7.83 -13.71
CA GLY A 336 -11.94 -7.48 -12.45
C GLY A 336 -10.96 -6.88 -11.42
N HIS A 337 -9.81 -6.35 -11.87
CA HIS A 337 -8.76 -5.87 -10.97
C HIS A 337 -9.26 -4.66 -10.13
N PRO A 338 -9.39 -4.78 -8.80
CA PRO A 338 -10.04 -3.76 -7.97
C PRO A 338 -9.52 -2.35 -8.16
N TYR A 339 -8.21 -2.16 -8.12
CA TYR A 339 -7.60 -0.83 -8.27
C TYR A 339 -7.88 -0.22 -9.65
N LEU A 340 -7.71 -1.00 -10.72
CA LEU A 340 -7.92 -0.50 -12.09
C LEU A 340 -9.39 -0.13 -12.33
N VAL A 341 -10.31 -0.96 -11.83
CA VAL A 341 -11.76 -0.69 -11.88
C VAL A 341 -12.12 0.58 -11.11
N HIS A 342 -11.66 0.72 -9.85
CA HIS A 342 -11.93 1.92 -9.05
C HIS A 342 -11.41 3.18 -9.73
N LYS A 343 -10.18 3.15 -10.25
CA LYS A 343 -9.55 4.30 -10.93
C LYS A 343 -10.33 4.72 -12.16
N ALA A 344 -10.79 3.76 -12.99
CA ALA A 344 -11.64 4.00 -14.14
C ALA A 344 -12.97 4.64 -13.75
N LEU A 345 -13.67 4.09 -12.77
CA LEU A 345 -14.97 4.61 -12.35
C LEU A 345 -14.88 6.02 -11.74
N ILE A 346 -13.82 6.33 -10.98
CA ILE A 346 -13.55 7.68 -10.47
C ILE A 346 -13.30 8.64 -11.63
N TYR A 347 -12.45 8.26 -12.58
CA TYR A 347 -12.13 9.06 -13.74
C TYR A 347 -13.40 9.38 -14.56
N MET A 348 -14.19 8.36 -14.88
CA MET A 348 -15.41 8.50 -15.68
C MET A 348 -16.49 9.33 -14.97
N LYS A 349 -16.58 9.26 -13.63
CA LYS A 349 -17.49 10.11 -12.85
C LYS A 349 -17.13 11.58 -12.94
N ASN A 350 -15.84 11.88 -12.88
CA ASN A 350 -15.32 13.25 -12.84
C ASN A 350 -15.08 13.86 -14.24
N TYR A 351 -15.31 13.07 -15.29
CA TYR A 351 -15.13 13.54 -16.65
C TYR A 351 -16.16 14.66 -16.97
N PRO A 352 -15.73 15.84 -17.42
CA PRO A 352 -16.65 16.97 -17.64
C PRO A 352 -17.78 16.59 -18.60
N ASN A 353 -19.02 16.88 -18.18
CA ASN A 353 -20.23 16.62 -18.96
C ASN A 353 -20.21 17.42 -20.28
N ALA A 354 -19.74 16.81 -21.34
CA ALA A 354 -20.13 17.24 -22.68
C ALA A 354 -21.32 16.34 -23.06
N GLY A 355 -22.51 16.95 -23.18
CA GLY A 355 -23.76 16.45 -23.73
C GLY A 355 -24.16 14.99 -23.44
N LEU A 356 -25.40 14.75 -23.11
CA LEU A 356 -26.00 13.46 -22.75
C LEU A 356 -25.85 12.35 -23.84
N ASP A 357 -25.45 12.68 -25.06
CA ASP A 357 -25.45 11.75 -26.20
C ASP A 357 -24.12 11.01 -26.46
N ASN A 358 -22.98 11.43 -25.84
CA ASN A 358 -21.65 10.88 -26.17
C ASN A 358 -21.00 10.03 -25.07
N LYS A 359 -21.74 9.51 -24.09
CA LYS A 359 -21.14 8.69 -23.00
C LYS A 359 -20.54 7.35 -23.48
N LEU A 360 -20.97 6.83 -24.62
CA LEU A 360 -20.40 5.60 -25.20
C LEU A 360 -19.03 5.88 -25.83
N ASP A 361 -18.96 6.97 -26.59
CA ASP A 361 -17.74 7.37 -27.30
C ASP A 361 -16.58 7.70 -26.33
N LYS A 362 -16.90 8.26 -25.18
CA LYS A 362 -15.89 8.60 -24.14
C LYS A 362 -15.28 7.40 -23.43
N LEU A 363 -16.05 6.34 -23.20
CA LEU A 363 -15.48 5.11 -22.66
C LEU A 363 -14.56 4.46 -23.69
N ASP A 364 -14.93 4.48 -24.96
CA ASP A 364 -14.11 3.91 -26.02
C ASP A 364 -12.80 4.70 -26.22
N GLU A 365 -12.86 6.05 -26.21
CA GLU A 365 -11.66 6.91 -26.18
C GLU A 365 -10.76 6.61 -25.00
N PHE A 366 -11.32 6.58 -23.77
CA PHE A 366 -10.60 6.23 -22.56
C PHE A 366 -9.92 4.85 -22.67
N LEU A 367 -10.63 3.83 -23.18
CA LEU A 367 -10.09 2.47 -23.30
C LEU A 367 -8.99 2.38 -24.38
N GLN A 368 -9.04 3.23 -25.42
CA GLN A 368 -7.97 3.32 -26.42
C GLN A 368 -6.70 3.97 -25.87
N GLU A 369 -6.85 5.01 -25.03
CA GLU A 369 -5.72 5.70 -24.39
C GLU A 369 -5.15 4.91 -23.19
N ALA A 370 -5.94 4.03 -22.57
CA ALA A 370 -5.60 3.34 -21.35
C ALA A 370 -4.21 2.66 -21.36
N PRO A 371 -3.74 1.98 -22.44
CA PRO A 371 -2.45 1.34 -22.50
C PRO A 371 -1.31 2.26 -22.95
N THR A 372 -1.52 3.57 -23.01
CA THR A 372 -0.50 4.53 -23.45
C THR A 372 0.10 5.30 -22.27
N GLU A 373 1.24 5.96 -22.51
CA GLU A 373 1.88 6.83 -21.51
C GLU A 373 1.04 8.07 -21.14
N ALA A 374 0.10 8.47 -21.96
CA ALA A 374 -0.86 9.53 -21.66
C ALA A 374 -2.12 9.00 -20.95
N GLY A 375 -2.25 7.68 -20.83
CA GLY A 375 -3.42 7.00 -20.29
C GLY A 375 -3.52 7.11 -18.77
N LEU A 376 -4.72 6.88 -18.25
CA LEU A 376 -5.03 6.94 -16.81
C LEU A 376 -4.15 6.04 -15.96
N TYR A 377 -3.63 4.95 -16.50
CA TYR A 377 -2.88 3.92 -15.77
C TYR A 377 -1.36 4.03 -15.89
N ASP A 378 -0.85 5.11 -16.51
CA ASP A 378 0.58 5.32 -16.76
C ASP A 378 1.44 5.11 -15.50
N ASP A 379 1.02 5.68 -14.37
CA ASP A 379 1.71 5.56 -13.08
C ASP A 379 1.94 4.10 -12.64
N VAL A 380 0.93 3.26 -12.78
CA VAL A 380 1.00 1.82 -12.41
C VAL A 380 1.78 1.03 -13.43
N LEU A 381 1.55 1.29 -14.70
CA LEU A 381 2.18 0.58 -15.80
C LEU A 381 3.69 0.86 -15.80
N ARG A 382 4.07 2.12 -15.59
CA ARG A 382 5.48 2.54 -15.49
C ARG A 382 6.16 1.99 -14.24
N GLU A 383 5.47 1.96 -13.08
CA GLU A 383 6.00 1.32 -11.87
C GLU A 383 6.40 -0.14 -12.13
N HIS A 384 5.53 -0.90 -12.79
CA HIS A 384 5.84 -2.28 -13.15
C HIS A 384 6.94 -2.40 -14.21
N LEU A 385 6.95 -1.51 -15.21
CA LEU A 385 7.98 -1.50 -16.25
C LEU A 385 9.37 -1.27 -15.64
N LEU A 386 9.52 -0.29 -14.73
CA LEU A 386 10.78 -0.02 -14.05
C LEU A 386 11.31 -1.22 -13.25
N ILE A 387 10.42 -2.00 -12.63
CA ILE A 387 10.82 -3.23 -11.93
C ILE A 387 11.31 -4.28 -12.93
N LEU A 388 10.61 -4.44 -14.06
CA LEU A 388 11.00 -5.38 -15.12
C LEU A 388 12.33 -4.99 -15.77
N GLU A 389 12.59 -3.71 -16.01
CA GLU A 389 13.85 -3.22 -16.59
C GLU A 389 15.07 -3.52 -15.70
N GLN A 390 14.87 -3.59 -14.38
CA GLN A 390 15.92 -3.95 -13.42
C GLN A 390 16.24 -5.46 -13.40
N ASP A 391 15.32 -6.31 -13.85
CA ASP A 391 15.47 -7.78 -13.89
C ASP A 391 15.19 -8.29 -15.31
N LYS A 392 16.26 -8.38 -16.14
CA LYS A 392 16.14 -8.78 -17.54
C LYS A 392 15.52 -10.15 -17.75
N GLU A 393 15.73 -11.09 -16.84
CA GLU A 393 15.13 -12.41 -16.94
C GLU A 393 13.62 -12.38 -16.68
N LEU A 394 13.20 -11.52 -15.75
CA LEU A 394 11.81 -11.30 -15.45
C LEU A 394 11.10 -10.56 -16.60
N ALA A 395 11.76 -9.56 -17.19
CA ALA A 395 11.27 -8.86 -18.37
C ALA A 395 11.11 -9.80 -19.59
N ALA A 396 12.10 -10.67 -19.84
CA ALA A 396 12.01 -11.66 -20.91
C ALA A 396 10.84 -12.64 -20.68
N ALA A 397 10.61 -13.08 -19.43
CA ALA A 397 9.47 -13.94 -19.10
C ALA A 397 8.14 -13.21 -19.31
N MET A 398 8.04 -11.94 -18.92
CA MET A 398 6.83 -11.13 -19.16
C MET A 398 6.58 -10.94 -20.67
N LYS A 399 7.63 -10.69 -21.45
CA LYS A 399 7.54 -10.61 -22.91
C LYS A 399 7.02 -11.90 -23.54
N GLU A 400 7.54 -13.06 -23.12
CA GLU A 400 7.05 -14.37 -23.57
C GLU A 400 5.54 -14.51 -23.34
N VAL A 401 5.06 -14.12 -22.16
CA VAL A 401 3.64 -14.22 -21.81
C VAL A 401 2.76 -13.25 -22.62
N VAL A 402 3.19 -12.00 -22.82
CA VAL A 402 2.35 -11.02 -23.53
C VAL A 402 2.32 -11.25 -25.03
N ASP A 403 3.37 -11.81 -25.63
CA ASP A 403 3.46 -12.13 -27.05
C ASP A 403 2.72 -13.43 -27.42
N ALA A 404 2.52 -14.31 -26.46
CA ALA A 404 1.84 -15.58 -26.69
C ALA A 404 0.33 -15.38 -26.88
N THR A 405 -0.26 -16.14 -27.80
CA THR A 405 -1.70 -16.21 -28.03
C THR A 405 -2.40 -17.22 -27.11
N GLU A 406 -1.67 -18.20 -26.62
CA GLU A 406 -2.12 -19.24 -25.70
C GLU A 406 -1.37 -19.11 -24.37
N PRO A 407 -1.91 -19.64 -23.25
CA PRO A 407 -1.20 -19.66 -21.97
C PRO A 407 0.14 -20.35 -22.08
N VAL A 408 1.17 -19.83 -21.40
CA VAL A 408 2.55 -20.33 -21.46
C VAL A 408 3.02 -20.85 -20.11
N ARG A 409 3.97 -21.78 -20.15
CA ARG A 409 4.61 -22.33 -18.97
C ARG A 409 5.84 -21.51 -18.63
N LEU A 410 5.89 -20.92 -17.43
CA LEU A 410 7.07 -20.24 -16.93
C LEU A 410 7.80 -21.07 -15.87
N ASP A 411 9.08 -20.75 -15.68
CA ASP A 411 9.80 -21.15 -14.49
C ASP A 411 9.10 -20.62 -13.24
N TRP A 412 9.04 -21.44 -12.18
CA TRP A 412 8.27 -21.15 -11.00
C TRP A 412 8.69 -19.85 -10.28
N GLN A 413 9.99 -19.49 -10.29
CA GLN A 413 10.47 -18.26 -9.64
C GLN A 413 9.96 -17.01 -10.38
N LYS A 414 10.01 -17.04 -11.72
CA LYS A 414 9.51 -15.97 -12.58
C LYS A 414 7.98 -15.86 -12.49
N LEU A 415 7.31 -17.01 -12.49
CA LEU A 415 5.86 -17.09 -12.29
C LEU A 415 5.46 -16.41 -10.98
N PHE A 416 6.05 -16.78 -9.85
CA PHE A 416 5.70 -16.23 -8.55
C PHE A 416 5.98 -14.73 -8.45
N LYS A 417 7.10 -14.25 -8.98
CA LYS A 417 7.40 -12.82 -9.00
C LYS A 417 6.36 -12.02 -9.80
N LEU A 418 6.07 -12.44 -11.03
CA LEU A 418 5.10 -11.76 -11.89
C LEU A 418 3.66 -11.87 -11.36
N ASP A 419 3.26 -12.99 -10.75
CA ASP A 419 1.97 -13.14 -10.12
C ASP A 419 1.84 -12.25 -8.88
N SER A 420 2.88 -12.17 -8.04
CA SER A 420 2.88 -11.29 -6.86
C SER A 420 2.77 -9.80 -7.22
N MET A 421 3.32 -9.41 -8.37
CA MET A 421 3.15 -8.08 -8.96
C MET A 421 1.73 -7.84 -9.49
N GLY A 422 0.92 -8.89 -9.62
CA GLY A 422 -0.43 -8.81 -10.18
C GLY A 422 -0.48 -8.77 -11.70
N LEU A 423 0.60 -9.14 -12.39
CA LEU A 423 0.69 -9.05 -13.85
C LEU A 423 0.14 -10.27 -14.56
N LEU A 424 0.09 -11.42 -13.88
CA LEU A 424 -0.33 -12.69 -14.47
C LEU A 424 -1.65 -13.20 -13.88
N ARG A 425 -2.29 -14.07 -14.64
CA ARG A 425 -3.39 -14.93 -14.20
C ARG A 425 -2.98 -16.40 -14.46
N LEU A 426 -3.11 -17.22 -13.41
CA LEU A 426 -2.90 -18.66 -13.52
C LEU A 426 -4.06 -19.32 -14.25
N LYS A 427 -3.73 -20.21 -15.19
CA LYS A 427 -4.61 -21.13 -15.92
C LYS A 427 -4.06 -22.54 -15.72
N GLU A 428 -4.55 -23.24 -14.71
CA GLU A 428 -4.03 -24.53 -14.28
C GLU A 428 -2.53 -24.45 -13.90
N ASN A 429 -1.64 -24.89 -14.75
CA ASN A 429 -0.20 -24.82 -14.57
C ASN A 429 0.50 -23.80 -15.49
N ASP A 430 -0.24 -23.11 -16.32
CA ASP A 430 0.25 -22.12 -17.27
C ASP A 430 -0.23 -20.73 -16.89
N VAL A 431 0.27 -19.71 -17.56
CA VAL A 431 -0.07 -18.32 -17.26
C VAL A 431 -0.43 -17.53 -18.50
N GLU A 432 -1.28 -16.54 -18.29
CA GLU A 432 -1.62 -15.50 -19.26
C GLU A 432 -1.50 -14.11 -18.61
N PRO A 433 -1.41 -13.02 -19.40
CA PRO A 433 -1.48 -11.68 -18.83
C PRO A 433 -2.80 -11.51 -18.07
N ARG A 434 -2.75 -10.88 -16.90
CA ARG A 434 -3.94 -10.72 -16.05
C ARG A 434 -5.08 -9.99 -16.75
N CYS A 435 -4.78 -9.03 -17.62
CA CYS A 435 -5.76 -8.28 -18.38
C CYS A 435 -5.18 -7.78 -19.71
N LYS A 436 -6.06 -7.33 -20.61
CA LYS A 436 -5.69 -6.81 -21.91
C LYS A 436 -4.83 -5.53 -21.81
N LEU A 437 -5.04 -4.69 -20.80
CA LEU A 437 -4.23 -3.51 -20.53
C LEU A 437 -2.75 -3.86 -20.41
N TYR A 438 -2.43 -4.85 -19.57
CA TYR A 438 -1.05 -5.29 -19.38
C TYR A 438 -0.47 -5.93 -20.65
N ARG A 439 -1.26 -6.72 -21.36
CA ARG A 439 -0.81 -7.31 -22.64
C ARG A 439 -0.40 -6.20 -23.62
N LEU A 440 -1.27 -5.23 -23.86
CA LEU A 440 -1.03 -4.17 -24.84
C LEU A 440 0.17 -3.29 -24.45
N TYR A 441 0.24 -2.88 -23.20
CA TYR A 441 1.32 -2.01 -22.72
C TYR A 441 2.68 -2.71 -22.79
N PHE A 442 2.80 -3.91 -22.23
CA PHE A 442 4.09 -4.60 -22.20
C PHE A 442 4.51 -5.17 -23.54
N GLN A 443 3.59 -5.51 -24.45
CA GLN A 443 3.94 -5.82 -25.83
C GLN A 443 4.64 -4.65 -26.52
N GLU A 444 4.23 -3.42 -26.24
CA GLU A 444 4.85 -2.23 -26.83
C GLU A 444 6.21 -1.92 -26.20
N HIS A 445 6.31 -1.97 -24.86
CA HIS A 445 7.48 -1.48 -24.13
C HIS A 445 8.60 -2.51 -23.93
N LEU A 446 8.32 -3.80 -24.13
CA LEU A 446 9.33 -4.87 -24.02
C LEU A 446 9.85 -5.36 -25.37
N LYS A 447 9.64 -4.63 -26.48
CA LYS A 447 10.03 -5.05 -27.84
C LYS A 447 11.53 -5.26 -27.99
N ASP A 448 12.32 -4.43 -27.32
CA ASP A 448 13.78 -4.37 -27.48
C ASP A 448 14.55 -5.19 -26.43
N ILE A 449 13.84 -6.01 -25.65
CA ILE A 449 14.43 -6.89 -24.62
C ILE A 449 14.68 -8.29 -25.15
#